data_6488289d043ddcee3a230e28429b21cb
#
_entry.id   6488289d043ddcee3a230e28429b21cb
#
_cell.length_a   1.000
_cell.length_b   1.000
_cell.length_c   1.000
_cell.angle_alpha   90.00
_cell.angle_beta   90.00
_cell.angle_gamma   90.00
#
_symmetry.space_group_name_H-M   'P 1'
#
loop_
_entity.id
_entity.type
_entity.pdbx_description
1 polymer ?
#
loop_
_entity_poly.entity_id
_entity_poly.type
_entity_poly.pdbx_seq_one_letter_code
_entity_poly.pdbx_strand_id
1 'polypeptide(L)'
;MVRESKDLPNTQSEDRDRLALVSAFEPAGDQAKAIDGLCEGLNDGLARQTLLGVTGSGKTFTVASVIDRLQRPAIILAPNKTLAAQLYGEMREFFPRNAVEYFVSYYDYYQPEAYVPSSDTFIEKDASINEHIEQMRLSATKALIERPDAIIVATVSAIYGLGDPEAYFSMVLHLVRGDRVDQRSLLRRLAELQYQRNELDFS
;
A
#
# COMPACT_ATOMS: atom_id res chain seq x y z
N MET A 1 42.78 -16.53 -13.73
CA MET A 1 42.92 -16.19 -12.32
C MET A 1 41.85 -15.17 -12.02
N VAL A 2 40.65 -15.66 -11.66
CA VAL A 2 39.44 -14.87 -11.43
C VAL A 2 39.48 -14.47 -9.96
N ARG A 3 39.44 -13.17 -9.69
CA ARG A 3 39.32 -12.66 -8.31
C ARG A 3 37.87 -12.72 -7.90
N GLU A 4 37.57 -13.56 -6.95
CA GLU A 4 36.29 -13.54 -6.17
C GLU A 4 36.12 -12.16 -5.53
N SER A 5 35.04 -11.51 -5.87
CA SER A 5 34.56 -10.33 -5.14
C SER A 5 34.01 -10.79 -3.80
N LYS A 6 34.68 -10.41 -2.72
CA LYS A 6 34.20 -10.58 -1.35
C LYS A 6 32.85 -9.87 -1.19
N ASP A 7 31.83 -10.66 -0.87
CA ASP A 7 30.55 -10.20 -0.38
C ASP A 7 30.79 -9.37 0.90
N LEU A 8 30.60 -8.07 0.78
CA LEU A 8 30.42 -7.21 1.95
C LEU A 8 29.01 -7.45 2.47
N PRO A 9 28.81 -7.73 3.77
CA PRO A 9 27.47 -7.92 4.29
C PRO A 9 26.69 -6.61 4.14
N ASN A 10 25.59 -6.68 3.39
CA ASN A 10 24.69 -5.55 3.13
C ASN A 10 23.80 -5.31 4.36
N THR A 11 24.41 -4.84 5.43
CA THR A 11 23.72 -4.49 6.70
C THR A 11 22.69 -3.35 6.56
N GLN A 12 22.69 -2.65 5.42
CA GLN A 12 21.71 -1.59 5.17
C GLN A 12 20.40 -2.08 4.53
N SER A 13 20.35 -3.27 3.96
CA SER A 13 19.12 -3.84 3.40
C SER A 13 18.25 -4.50 4.48
N GLU A 14 18.85 -5.21 5.42
CA GLU A 14 18.11 -5.91 6.48
C GLU A 14 17.35 -4.97 7.43
N ASP A 15 17.86 -3.75 7.63
CA ASP A 15 17.21 -2.74 8.49
C ASP A 15 16.06 -2.00 7.75
N ARG A 16 16.04 -2.04 6.41
CA ARG A 16 14.98 -1.43 5.60
C ARG A 16 13.74 -2.31 5.45
N ASP A 17 13.91 -3.61 5.57
CA ASP A 17 12.85 -4.61 5.36
C ASP A 17 12.08 -4.93 6.65
N ARG A 18 12.49 -4.36 7.78
CA ARG A 18 11.88 -4.57 9.07
C ARG A 18 10.87 -3.47 9.39
N LEU A 19 9.67 -3.88 9.79
CA LEU A 19 8.68 -2.98 10.39
C LEU A 19 9.22 -2.46 11.73
N ALA A 20 9.29 -1.14 11.89
CA ALA A 20 9.86 -0.51 13.06
C ALA A 20 8.93 0.60 13.59
N LEU A 21 8.21 0.28 14.66
CA LEU A 21 7.33 1.20 15.35
C LEU A 21 8.13 2.33 16.01
N VAL A 22 7.80 3.56 15.68
CA VAL A 22 8.31 4.76 16.36
C VAL A 22 7.15 5.41 17.10
N SER A 23 7.23 5.50 18.42
CA SER A 23 6.21 6.11 19.25
C SER A 23 6.81 6.75 20.50
N ALA A 24 6.24 7.89 20.90
CA ALA A 24 6.50 8.49 22.21
C ALA A 24 5.68 7.82 23.33
N PHE A 25 4.76 6.93 22.96
CA PHE A 25 3.87 6.25 23.90
C PHE A 25 4.37 4.83 24.17
N GLU A 26 4.15 4.39 25.40
CA GLU A 26 4.29 2.99 25.81
C GLU A 26 2.90 2.39 26.04
N PRO A 27 2.73 1.06 25.89
CA PRO A 27 1.47 0.40 26.19
C PRO A 27 1.04 0.65 27.64
N ALA A 28 -0.17 1.16 27.84
CA ALA A 28 -0.72 1.48 29.15
C ALA A 28 -1.98 0.66 29.45
N GLY A 29 -2.21 0.37 30.73
CA GLY A 29 -3.38 -0.39 31.19
C GLY A 29 -3.48 -1.77 30.52
N ASP A 30 -4.65 -2.07 29.98
CA ASP A 30 -4.92 -3.36 29.30
C ASP A 30 -4.32 -3.50 27.90
N GLN A 31 -3.68 -2.46 27.35
CA GLN A 31 -3.10 -2.50 26.00
C GLN A 31 -2.00 -3.57 25.89
N ALA A 32 -1.11 -3.68 26.87
CA ALA A 32 -0.04 -4.69 26.84
C ALA A 32 -0.63 -6.10 26.75
N LYS A 33 -1.64 -6.40 27.57
CA LYS A 33 -2.34 -7.69 27.56
C LYS A 33 -3.07 -7.93 26.23
N ALA A 34 -3.69 -6.89 25.65
CA ALA A 34 -4.36 -6.99 24.36
C ALA A 34 -3.37 -7.27 23.21
N ILE A 35 -2.20 -6.61 23.22
CA ILE A 35 -1.13 -6.85 22.24
C ILE A 35 -0.64 -8.30 22.34
N ASP A 36 -0.36 -8.78 23.57
CA ASP A 36 0.11 -10.15 23.81
C ASP A 36 -0.92 -11.17 23.28
N GLY A 37 -2.18 -11.03 23.69
CA GLY A 37 -3.24 -11.96 23.26
C GLY A 37 -3.50 -11.94 21.74
N LEU A 38 -3.44 -10.77 21.08
CA LEU A 38 -3.57 -10.68 19.62
C LEU A 38 -2.38 -11.36 18.91
N CYS A 39 -1.16 -11.16 19.39
CA CYS A 39 0.03 -11.79 18.82
C CYS A 39 0.02 -13.31 19.03
N GLU A 40 -0.32 -13.80 20.22
CA GLU A 40 -0.47 -15.22 20.50
C GLU A 40 -1.51 -15.86 19.57
N GLY A 41 -2.71 -15.28 19.49
CA GLY A 41 -3.76 -15.80 18.63
C GLY A 41 -3.37 -15.86 17.14
N LEU A 42 -2.63 -14.84 16.63
CA LEU A 42 -2.14 -14.85 15.24
C LEU A 42 -1.03 -15.89 15.02
N ASN A 43 -0.19 -16.14 16.00
CA ASN A 43 0.84 -17.19 15.94
C ASN A 43 0.24 -18.59 16.04
N ASP A 44 -0.85 -18.75 16.80
CA ASP A 44 -1.62 -19.99 16.90
C ASP A 44 -2.52 -20.26 15.70
N GLY A 45 -2.53 -19.33 14.71
CA GLY A 45 -3.28 -19.47 13.47
C GLY A 45 -4.77 -19.13 13.58
N LEU A 46 -5.19 -18.37 14.61
CA LEU A 46 -6.56 -17.88 14.70
C LEU A 46 -6.88 -16.98 13.53
N ALA A 47 -7.86 -17.39 12.73
CA ALA A 47 -8.27 -16.66 11.52
C ALA A 47 -8.98 -15.32 11.82
N ARG A 48 -9.51 -15.15 13.02
CA ARG A 48 -10.30 -13.96 13.40
C ARG A 48 -10.12 -13.65 14.86
N GLN A 49 -9.91 -12.37 15.17
CA GLN A 49 -9.85 -11.85 16.52
C GLN A 49 -10.57 -10.49 16.54
N THR A 50 -11.09 -10.11 17.70
CA THR A 50 -11.78 -8.82 17.87
C THR A 50 -11.13 -8.03 19.00
N LEU A 51 -10.63 -6.83 18.68
CA LEU A 51 -10.16 -5.85 19.67
C LEU A 51 -11.32 -4.92 20.04
N LEU A 52 -11.84 -5.06 21.25
CA LEU A 52 -12.90 -4.20 21.79
C LEU A 52 -12.28 -3.08 22.62
N GLY A 53 -12.67 -1.85 22.33
CA GLY A 53 -12.21 -0.68 23.08
C GLY A 53 -13.02 0.56 22.75
N VAL A 54 -13.20 1.45 23.72
CA VAL A 54 -13.88 2.73 23.52
C VAL A 54 -13.06 3.64 22.59
N THR A 55 -13.70 4.69 22.06
CA THR A 55 -12.98 5.73 21.29
C THR A 55 -11.94 6.39 22.17
N GLY A 56 -10.73 6.60 21.63
CA GLY A 56 -9.61 7.17 22.38
C GLY A 56 -8.83 6.18 23.26
N SER A 57 -9.17 4.88 23.28
CA SER A 57 -8.42 3.87 24.06
C SER A 57 -7.09 3.45 23.41
N GLY A 58 -6.65 4.09 22.34
CA GLY A 58 -5.39 3.78 21.65
C GLY A 58 -5.41 2.49 20.85
N LYS A 59 -6.56 2.09 20.26
CA LYS A 59 -6.68 0.90 19.42
C LYS A 59 -5.70 0.92 18.24
N THR A 60 -5.50 2.07 17.60
CA THR A 60 -4.56 2.21 16.48
C THR A 60 -3.13 1.91 16.93
N PHE A 61 -2.72 2.45 18.07
CA PHE A 61 -1.41 2.16 18.67
C PHE A 61 -1.26 0.67 19.04
N THR A 62 -2.32 0.05 19.61
CA THR A 62 -2.35 -1.39 19.91
C THR A 62 -2.12 -2.22 18.64
N VAL A 63 -2.83 -1.89 17.54
CA VAL A 63 -2.67 -2.58 16.25
C VAL A 63 -1.28 -2.34 15.67
N ALA A 64 -0.76 -1.11 15.73
CA ALA A 64 0.60 -0.79 15.28
C ALA A 64 1.65 -1.62 16.04
N SER A 65 1.49 -1.77 17.37
CA SER A 65 2.36 -2.61 18.19
C SER A 65 2.29 -4.10 17.82
N VAL A 66 1.12 -4.61 17.43
CA VAL A 66 0.96 -5.98 16.93
C VAL A 66 1.68 -6.14 15.58
N ILE A 67 1.54 -5.19 14.66
CA ILE A 67 2.22 -5.20 13.37
C ILE A 67 3.75 -5.22 13.56
N ASP A 68 4.27 -4.35 14.44
CA ASP A 68 5.69 -4.31 14.79
C ASP A 68 6.21 -5.64 15.32
N ARG A 69 5.46 -6.29 16.23
CA ARG A 69 5.87 -7.57 16.82
C ARG A 69 5.84 -8.73 15.85
N LEU A 70 4.84 -8.78 14.95
CA LEU A 70 4.66 -9.90 14.05
C LEU A 70 5.53 -9.82 12.81
N GLN A 71 6.01 -8.64 12.44
CA GLN A 71 6.86 -8.44 11.26
C GLN A 71 6.25 -9.00 9.98
N ARG A 72 4.94 -8.83 9.78
CA ARG A 72 4.20 -9.28 8.60
C ARG A 72 3.62 -8.07 7.88
N PRO A 73 3.59 -8.06 6.54
CA PRO A 73 2.84 -7.03 5.81
C PRO A 73 1.39 -7.01 6.26
N ALA A 74 0.80 -5.82 6.27
CA ALA A 74 -0.55 -5.63 6.80
C ALA A 74 -1.43 -4.82 5.84
N ILE A 75 -2.73 -5.16 5.81
CA ILE A 75 -3.76 -4.34 5.18
C ILE A 75 -4.76 -3.89 6.23
N ILE A 76 -5.03 -2.60 6.26
CA ILE A 76 -5.98 -1.95 7.17
C ILE A 76 -7.16 -1.47 6.33
N LEU A 77 -8.32 -2.08 6.51
CA LEU A 77 -9.54 -1.73 5.78
C LEU A 77 -10.40 -0.76 6.60
N ALA A 78 -10.63 0.43 6.04
CA ALA A 78 -11.52 1.43 6.62
C ALA A 78 -12.85 1.50 5.85
N PRO A 79 -13.97 1.82 6.52
CA PRO A 79 -15.29 1.87 5.89
C PRO A 79 -15.46 3.03 4.92
N ASN A 80 -14.66 4.09 5.01
CA ASN A 80 -14.72 5.25 4.13
C ASN A 80 -13.36 5.94 3.97
N LYS A 81 -13.26 6.86 2.99
CA LYS A 81 -12.02 7.58 2.66
C LYS A 81 -11.52 8.45 3.82
N THR A 82 -12.41 9.09 4.58
CA THR A 82 -12.04 9.98 5.68
C THR A 82 -11.31 9.22 6.78
N LEU A 83 -11.87 8.08 7.20
CA LEU A 83 -11.22 7.24 8.21
C LEU A 83 -9.96 6.58 7.67
N ALA A 84 -9.95 6.18 6.39
CA ALA A 84 -8.74 5.68 5.75
C ALA A 84 -7.62 6.73 5.75
N ALA A 85 -7.92 7.99 5.45
CA ALA A 85 -6.93 9.07 5.49
C ALA A 85 -6.38 9.32 6.89
N GLN A 86 -7.25 9.28 7.91
CA GLN A 86 -6.82 9.38 9.31
C GLN A 86 -5.89 8.24 9.69
N LEU A 87 -6.28 6.98 9.45
CA LEU A 87 -5.47 5.80 9.76
C LEU A 87 -4.14 5.80 8.98
N TYR A 88 -4.15 6.25 7.74
CA TYR A 88 -2.94 6.41 6.95
C TYR A 88 -1.97 7.41 7.58
N GLY A 89 -2.47 8.58 8.03
CA GLY A 89 -1.67 9.55 8.75
C GLY A 89 -1.06 8.98 10.03
N GLU A 90 -1.90 8.34 10.88
CA GLU A 90 -1.45 7.71 12.13
C GLU A 90 -0.41 6.61 11.87
N MET A 91 -0.61 5.74 10.87
CA MET A 91 0.35 4.68 10.53
C MET A 91 1.67 5.24 9.97
N ARG A 92 1.65 6.33 9.21
CA ARG A 92 2.87 6.99 8.75
C ARG A 92 3.67 7.62 9.88
N GLU A 93 3.01 8.11 10.92
CA GLU A 93 3.69 8.59 12.13
C GLU A 93 4.32 7.44 12.91
N PHE A 94 3.62 6.30 13.02
CA PHE A 94 4.13 5.11 13.70
C PHE A 94 5.23 4.38 12.94
N PHE A 95 5.20 4.40 11.61
CA PHE A 95 6.13 3.68 10.75
C PHE A 95 6.78 4.61 9.70
N PRO A 96 7.55 5.64 10.14
CA PRO A 96 8.05 6.69 9.23
C PRO A 96 9.09 6.20 8.24
N ARG A 97 9.68 5.01 8.44
CA ARG A 97 10.71 4.42 7.56
C ARG A 97 10.20 3.27 6.70
N ASN A 98 8.98 2.82 6.95
CA ASN A 98 8.38 1.68 6.27
C ASN A 98 7.44 2.12 5.13
N ALA A 99 7.05 1.18 4.28
CA ALA A 99 6.14 1.45 3.17
C ALA A 99 4.69 1.51 3.67
N VAL A 100 4.28 2.66 4.18
CA VAL A 100 2.87 2.92 4.50
C VAL A 100 2.21 3.57 3.30
N GLU A 101 1.23 2.89 2.72
CA GLU A 101 0.61 3.23 1.44
C GLU A 101 -0.91 3.40 1.56
N TYR A 102 -1.48 4.19 0.64
CA TYR A 102 -2.88 4.56 0.65
C TYR A 102 -3.61 4.02 -0.59
N PHE A 103 -4.66 3.23 -0.40
CA PHE A 103 -5.38 2.59 -1.49
C PHE A 103 -6.89 2.76 -1.35
N VAL A 104 -7.41 3.83 -1.96
CA VAL A 104 -8.85 4.16 -1.96
C VAL A 104 -9.37 4.33 -3.39
N SER A 105 -10.67 4.52 -3.56
CA SER A 105 -11.24 4.83 -4.86
C SER A 105 -10.66 6.15 -5.41
N TYR A 106 -10.24 6.15 -6.68
CA TYR A 106 -9.70 7.33 -7.37
C TYR A 106 -10.78 8.31 -7.83
N TYR A 107 -12.06 7.96 -7.71
CA TYR A 107 -13.15 8.89 -7.98
C TYR A 107 -13.34 9.86 -6.81
N ASP A 108 -13.24 11.16 -7.08
CA ASP A 108 -13.63 12.19 -6.12
C ASP A 108 -15.13 12.39 -6.11
N TYR A 109 -15.73 12.33 -7.28
CA TYR A 109 -17.16 12.43 -7.50
C TYR A 109 -17.60 11.34 -8.47
N TYR A 110 -18.71 10.70 -8.18
CA TYR A 110 -19.36 9.73 -9.04
C TYR A 110 -20.85 9.90 -8.98
N GLN A 111 -21.46 10.31 -10.06
CA GLN A 111 -22.91 10.36 -10.26
C GLN A 111 -23.29 9.31 -11.29
N PRO A 112 -24.05 8.28 -10.91
CA PRO A 112 -24.56 7.32 -11.89
C PRO A 112 -25.60 8.02 -12.78
N GLU A 113 -25.75 7.51 -13.97
CA GLU A 113 -26.86 7.89 -14.86
C GLU A 113 -28.20 7.57 -14.18
N ALA A 114 -29.16 8.45 -14.30
CA ALA A 114 -30.50 8.29 -13.75
C ALA A 114 -31.53 8.95 -14.65
N TYR A 115 -32.72 8.34 -14.73
CA TYR A 115 -33.87 8.93 -15.38
C TYR A 115 -34.95 9.27 -14.34
N VAL A 116 -35.38 10.53 -14.34
CA VAL A 116 -36.43 11.04 -13.46
C VAL A 116 -37.74 11.15 -14.23
N PRO A 117 -38.66 10.16 -14.16
CA PRO A 117 -39.86 10.15 -14.98
C PRO A 117 -40.81 11.34 -14.74
N SER A 118 -40.83 11.88 -13.53
CA SER A 118 -41.71 13.00 -13.14
C SER A 118 -41.38 14.31 -13.83
N SER A 119 -40.14 14.51 -14.25
CA SER A 119 -39.65 15.73 -14.94
C SER A 119 -39.13 15.45 -16.35
N ASP A 120 -39.26 14.20 -16.84
CA ASP A 120 -38.70 13.74 -18.11
C ASP A 120 -37.22 14.15 -18.28
N THR A 121 -36.46 14.01 -17.19
CA THR A 121 -35.06 14.44 -17.16
C THR A 121 -34.14 13.25 -17.10
N PHE A 122 -33.21 13.18 -18.03
CA PHE A 122 -32.09 12.24 -18.01
C PHE A 122 -30.89 12.93 -17.35
N ILE A 123 -30.36 12.34 -16.28
CA ILE A 123 -29.13 12.76 -15.61
C ILE A 123 -28.01 11.91 -16.19
N GLU A 124 -27.06 12.54 -16.87
CA GLU A 124 -25.91 11.85 -17.43
C GLU A 124 -24.95 11.39 -16.33
N LYS A 125 -24.23 10.31 -16.62
CA LYS A 125 -23.13 9.85 -15.76
C LYS A 125 -22.06 10.92 -15.71
N ASP A 126 -21.66 11.30 -14.51
CA ASP A 126 -20.55 12.21 -14.24
C ASP A 126 -19.56 11.59 -13.28
N ALA A 127 -18.27 11.70 -13.58
CA ALA A 127 -17.21 11.14 -12.74
C ALA A 127 -15.95 12.00 -12.85
N SER A 128 -15.44 12.41 -11.70
CA SER A 128 -14.16 13.12 -11.59
C SER A 128 -13.09 12.17 -11.06
N ILE A 129 -12.00 11.99 -11.79
CA ILE A 129 -10.84 11.18 -11.43
C ILE A 129 -9.79 12.07 -10.77
N ASN A 130 -9.27 11.61 -9.64
CA ASN A 130 -8.15 12.24 -8.96
C ASN A 130 -6.85 11.51 -9.31
N GLU A 131 -6.05 12.12 -10.19
CA GLU A 131 -4.78 11.55 -10.67
C GLU A 131 -3.78 11.31 -9.53
N HIS A 132 -3.78 12.15 -8.50
CA HIS A 132 -2.90 11.94 -7.34
C HIS A 132 -3.25 10.66 -6.58
N ILE A 133 -4.54 10.40 -6.37
CA ILE A 133 -5.00 9.14 -5.72
C ILE A 133 -4.68 7.95 -6.63
N GLU A 134 -4.77 8.08 -7.94
CA GLU A 134 -4.37 7.03 -8.86
C GLU A 134 -2.89 6.70 -8.73
N GLN A 135 -2.02 7.70 -8.67
CA GLN A 135 -0.58 7.51 -8.41
C GLN A 135 -0.31 6.82 -7.07
N MET A 136 -1.04 7.20 -6.00
CA MET A 136 -0.93 6.54 -4.70
C MET A 136 -1.33 5.07 -4.76
N ARG A 137 -2.35 4.71 -5.54
CA ARG A 137 -2.76 3.31 -5.76
C ARG A 137 -1.68 2.50 -6.48
N LEU A 138 -1.06 3.08 -7.50
CA LEU A 138 0.07 2.45 -8.20
C LEU A 138 1.27 2.26 -7.26
N SER A 139 1.58 3.26 -6.41
CA SER A 139 2.60 3.15 -5.37
C SER A 139 2.31 2.02 -4.39
N ALA A 140 1.06 1.93 -3.91
CA ALA A 140 0.64 0.87 -2.99
C ALA A 140 0.76 -0.53 -3.62
N THR A 141 0.37 -0.68 -4.89
CA THR A 141 0.51 -1.93 -5.63
C THR A 141 1.98 -2.33 -5.76
N LYS A 142 2.84 -1.36 -6.12
CA LYS A 142 4.29 -1.58 -6.21
C LYS A 142 4.88 -1.98 -4.85
N ALA A 143 4.55 -1.25 -3.78
CA ALA A 143 5.06 -1.53 -2.45
C ALA A 143 4.66 -2.94 -1.97
N LEU A 144 3.42 -3.35 -2.20
CA LEU A 144 2.94 -4.68 -1.84
C LEU A 144 3.72 -5.81 -2.52
N ILE A 145 4.21 -5.56 -3.73
CA ILE A 145 4.93 -6.54 -4.53
C ILE A 145 6.42 -6.57 -4.19
N GLU A 146 7.02 -5.40 -3.94
CA GLU A 146 8.48 -5.26 -3.82
C GLU A 146 8.97 -5.20 -2.37
N ARG A 147 8.08 -4.94 -1.38
CA ARG A 147 8.48 -4.65 0.00
C ARG A 147 7.79 -5.56 1.01
N PRO A 148 8.57 -6.29 1.83
CA PRO A 148 8.03 -7.13 2.90
C PRO A 148 7.49 -6.31 4.09
N ASP A 149 7.85 -5.04 4.21
CA ASP A 149 7.47 -4.11 5.27
C ASP A 149 6.29 -3.19 4.86
N ALA A 150 5.45 -3.64 3.92
CA ALA A 150 4.32 -2.86 3.42
C ALA A 150 3.13 -2.86 4.40
N ILE A 151 2.58 -1.67 4.67
CA ILE A 151 1.33 -1.45 5.38
C ILE A 151 0.39 -0.69 4.44
N ILE A 152 -0.68 -1.33 4.00
CA ILE A 152 -1.64 -0.72 3.07
C ILE A 152 -2.88 -0.28 3.84
N VAL A 153 -3.19 1.01 3.82
CA VAL A 153 -4.46 1.53 4.35
C VAL A 153 -5.43 1.72 3.19
N ALA A 154 -6.54 1.01 3.24
CA ALA A 154 -7.45 0.91 2.11
C ALA A 154 -8.93 1.06 2.50
N THR A 155 -9.77 1.25 1.50
CA THR A 155 -11.23 1.12 1.60
C THR A 155 -11.72 -0.11 0.85
N VAL A 156 -13.03 -0.29 0.79
CA VAL A 156 -13.68 -1.38 0.05
C VAL A 156 -13.21 -1.52 -1.40
N SER A 157 -12.66 -0.46 -1.99
CA SER A 157 -12.11 -0.52 -3.36
C SER A 157 -10.94 -1.52 -3.52
N ALA A 158 -10.30 -1.92 -2.43
CA ALA A 158 -9.21 -2.90 -2.45
C ALA A 158 -9.68 -4.36 -2.61
N ILE A 159 -10.96 -4.65 -2.40
CA ILE A 159 -11.50 -6.02 -2.58
C ILE A 159 -11.82 -6.35 -4.04
N TYR A 160 -11.86 -5.34 -4.91
CA TYR A 160 -12.03 -5.56 -6.35
C TYR A 160 -10.65 -5.80 -6.97
N GLY A 161 -10.48 -6.98 -7.58
CA GLY A 161 -9.20 -7.38 -8.18
C GLY A 161 -8.71 -6.39 -9.25
N LEU A 162 -7.41 -6.11 -9.24
CA LEU A 162 -6.74 -5.26 -10.23
C LEU A 162 -6.16 -6.07 -11.40
N GLY A 163 -6.35 -7.37 -11.42
CA GLY A 163 -5.81 -8.29 -12.41
C GLY A 163 -4.89 -9.35 -11.81
N ASP A 164 -4.19 -10.05 -12.67
CA ASP A 164 -3.25 -11.09 -12.31
C ASP A 164 -1.90 -10.48 -11.88
N PRO A 165 -1.36 -10.82 -10.70
CA PRO A 165 -0.03 -10.40 -10.27
C PRO A 165 1.09 -10.76 -11.25
N GLU A 166 1.02 -11.94 -11.89
CA GLU A 166 2.01 -12.36 -12.89
C GLU A 166 1.97 -11.47 -14.13
N ALA A 167 0.77 -11.08 -14.59
CA ALA A 167 0.61 -10.12 -15.67
C ALA A 167 1.19 -8.75 -15.30
N TYR A 168 0.99 -8.29 -14.05
CA TYR A 168 1.58 -7.05 -13.57
C TYR A 168 3.13 -7.10 -13.59
N PHE A 169 3.74 -8.16 -13.07
CA PHE A 169 5.20 -8.34 -13.13
C PHE A 169 5.72 -8.36 -14.57
N SER A 170 4.98 -8.98 -15.47
CA SER A 170 5.35 -9.02 -16.89
C SER A 170 5.32 -7.64 -17.55
N MET A 171 4.61 -6.66 -16.99
CA MET A 171 4.53 -5.29 -17.50
C MET A 171 5.53 -4.33 -16.82
N VAL A 172 6.33 -4.79 -15.90
CA VAL A 172 7.36 -3.97 -15.24
C VAL A 172 8.65 -4.00 -16.04
N LEU A 173 9.25 -2.83 -16.23
CA LEU A 173 10.61 -2.66 -16.73
C LEU A 173 11.52 -2.24 -15.58
N HIS A 174 12.35 -3.14 -15.10
CA HIS A 174 13.29 -2.85 -14.01
C HIS A 174 14.64 -2.38 -14.58
N LEU A 175 15.09 -1.19 -14.15
CA LEU A 175 16.37 -0.61 -14.57
C LEU A 175 17.10 -0.10 -13.33
N VAL A 176 18.36 -0.45 -13.20
CA VAL A 176 19.24 0.00 -12.13
C VAL A 176 20.36 0.87 -12.70
N ARG A 177 20.72 1.93 -12.00
CA ARG A 177 21.82 2.81 -12.41
C ARG A 177 23.13 2.01 -12.53
N GLY A 178 23.71 2.00 -13.75
CA GLY A 178 24.93 1.25 -14.07
C GLY A 178 24.67 0.00 -14.89
N ASP A 179 23.42 -0.39 -15.12
CA ASP A 179 23.08 -1.50 -16.00
C ASP A 179 23.50 -1.21 -17.44
N ARG A 180 24.02 -2.26 -18.10
CA ARG A 180 24.25 -2.23 -19.55
C ARG A 180 23.01 -2.76 -20.24
N VAL A 181 22.23 -1.87 -20.85
CA VAL A 181 20.98 -2.22 -21.53
C VAL A 181 21.14 -2.00 -23.04
N ASP A 182 20.73 -2.98 -23.84
CA ASP A 182 20.63 -2.80 -25.28
C ASP A 182 19.46 -1.85 -25.62
N GLN A 183 19.78 -0.72 -26.23
CA GLN A 183 18.80 0.31 -26.56
C GLN A 183 17.64 -0.22 -27.41
N ARG A 184 17.90 -1.09 -28.39
CA ARG A 184 16.87 -1.62 -29.26
C ARG A 184 15.89 -2.53 -28.51
N SER A 185 16.40 -3.36 -27.62
CA SER A 185 15.61 -4.23 -26.74
C SER A 185 14.77 -3.42 -25.77
N LEU A 186 15.34 -2.36 -25.19
CA LEU A 186 14.63 -1.43 -24.31
C LEU A 186 13.47 -0.74 -25.02
N LEU A 187 13.73 -0.16 -26.21
CA LEU A 187 12.69 0.52 -27.00
C LEU A 187 11.57 -0.45 -27.43
N ARG A 188 11.91 -1.69 -27.80
CA ARG A 188 10.92 -2.72 -28.08
C ARG A 188 10.05 -2.99 -26.85
N ARG A 189 10.68 -3.16 -25.69
CA ARG A 189 9.97 -3.41 -24.44
C ARG A 189 9.03 -2.27 -24.06
N LEU A 190 9.47 -1.02 -24.20
CA LEU A 190 8.63 0.15 -23.98
C LEU A 190 7.43 0.19 -24.95
N ALA A 191 7.63 -0.17 -26.20
CA ALA A 191 6.52 -0.25 -27.17
C ALA A 191 5.53 -1.38 -26.83
N GLU A 192 6.01 -2.55 -26.38
CA GLU A 192 5.16 -3.64 -25.87
C GLU A 192 4.32 -3.20 -24.66
N LEU A 193 4.88 -2.34 -23.79
CA LEU A 193 4.23 -1.72 -22.65
C LEU A 193 3.34 -0.53 -23.01
N GLN A 194 3.13 -0.29 -24.32
CA GLN A 194 2.27 0.78 -24.86
C GLN A 194 2.76 2.21 -24.57
N TYR A 195 4.04 2.41 -24.27
CA TYR A 195 4.60 3.75 -24.18
C TYR A 195 4.64 4.40 -25.56
N GLN A 196 4.25 5.66 -25.61
CA GLN A 196 4.35 6.47 -26.82
C GLN A 196 5.65 7.25 -26.82
N ARG A 197 6.30 7.31 -28.00
CA ARG A 197 7.48 8.14 -28.17
C ARG A 197 7.05 9.60 -28.32
N ASN A 198 7.56 10.45 -27.44
CA ASN A 198 7.40 11.89 -27.53
C ASN A 198 8.79 12.53 -27.71
N GLU A 199 8.94 13.43 -28.68
CA GLU A 199 10.18 14.15 -28.96
C GLU A 199 10.16 15.60 -28.45
N LEU A 200 9.01 16.07 -27.95
CA LEU A 200 8.79 17.46 -27.59
C LEU A 200 8.60 17.67 -26.08
N ASP A 201 8.31 16.62 -25.35
CA ASP A 201 7.96 16.72 -23.93
C ASP A 201 8.59 15.56 -23.14
N PHE A 202 9.03 15.84 -21.91
CA PHE A 202 9.59 14.83 -21.00
C PHE A 202 8.59 14.30 -19.97
N SER A 203 7.31 14.56 -20.17
CA SER A 203 6.22 14.07 -19.31
C SER A 203 5.80 12.63 -19.62
#